data_6d49495960ac7b8f8bb4f58a411e1be5
#
_entry.id   6d49495960ac7b8f8bb4f58a411e1be5
#
_cell.length_a   1.000
_cell.length_b   1.000
_cell.length_c   1.000
_cell.angle_alpha   90.00
_cell.angle_beta   90.00
_cell.angle_gamma   90.00
#
_symmetry.space_group_name_H-M   'P 1'
#
loop_
_entity.id
_entity.type
_entity.pdbx_description
1 polymer ?
#
loop_
_entity_poly.entity_id
_entity_poly.type
_entity_poly.pdbx_seq_one_letter_code
_entity_poly.pdbx_strand_id
1 'polypeptide(L)' 'MNTTVYRDRRDAADYLTNRGLKTSWRTLQKLACIGGGPRYRIFGNRAVYSDPDLDDFAEKKLSAPRYSTSEAA' A
#
# COMPACT_ATOMS: atom_id res chain seq x y z
N MET A 1 -14.79 17.75 -11.66
CA MET A 1 -13.74 18.12 -10.72
C MET A 1 -13.30 16.89 -9.94
N ASN A 2 -12.02 16.60 -9.98
CA ASN A 2 -11.50 15.41 -9.30
C ASN A 2 -11.18 15.73 -7.86
N THR A 3 -11.78 14.97 -6.96
CA THR A 3 -11.45 15.08 -5.55
C THR A 3 -10.75 13.79 -5.12
N THR A 4 -9.48 13.91 -4.76
CA THR A 4 -8.73 12.78 -4.26
C THR A 4 -9.03 12.61 -2.79
N VAL A 5 -9.43 11.40 -2.41
CA VAL A 5 -9.61 11.04 -1.01
C VAL A 5 -8.31 10.47 -0.49
N TYR A 6 -7.88 10.97 0.65
CA TYR A 6 -6.64 10.52 1.28
C TYR A 6 -6.96 9.69 2.51
N ARG A 7 -6.08 8.71 2.77
CA ARG A 7 -6.20 7.81 3.91
C ARG A 7 -4.97 7.92 4.78
N ASP A 8 -5.13 7.85 6.09
CA ASP A 8 -3.97 7.76 6.97
C ASP A 8 -3.40 6.34 6.88
N ARG A 9 -2.34 6.06 7.65
CA ARG A 9 -1.70 4.75 7.56
C ARG A 9 -2.62 3.61 7.97
N ARG A 10 -3.46 3.81 8.98
CA ARG A 10 -4.39 2.77 9.42
C ARG A 10 -5.46 2.51 8.35
N ASP A 11 -6.01 3.58 7.81
CA ASP A 11 -7.01 3.44 6.75
C ASP A 11 -6.40 2.85 5.49
N ALA A 12 -5.17 3.21 5.17
CA ALA A 12 -4.48 2.65 4.02
C ALA A 12 -4.24 1.16 4.19
N ALA A 13 -3.85 0.73 5.40
CA ALA A 13 -3.68 -0.68 5.69
C ALA A 13 -5.01 -1.42 5.59
N ASP A 14 -6.08 -0.83 6.08
CA ASP A 14 -7.42 -1.42 5.96
C ASP A 14 -7.87 -1.53 4.52
N TYR A 15 -7.58 -0.51 3.71
CA TYR A 15 -7.90 -0.53 2.29
C TYR A 15 -7.27 -1.74 1.60
N LEU A 16 -5.99 -1.98 1.86
CA LEU A 16 -5.29 -3.11 1.27
C LEU A 16 -5.79 -4.43 1.84
N THR A 17 -6.01 -4.50 3.14
CA THR A 17 -6.50 -5.70 3.79
C THR A 17 -7.88 -6.10 3.27
N ASN A 18 -8.76 -5.11 3.05
CA ASN A 18 -10.10 -5.37 2.52
C ASN A 18 -10.09 -5.86 1.08
N ARG A 19 -9.01 -5.64 0.36
CA ARG A 19 -8.81 -6.20 -0.98
C ARG A 19 -8.20 -7.59 -0.94
N GLY A 20 -8.02 -8.17 0.23
CA GLY A 20 -7.37 -9.46 0.39
C GLY A 20 -5.86 -9.40 0.48
N LEU A 21 -5.29 -8.20 0.56
CA LEU A 21 -3.84 -7.99 0.62
C LEU A 21 -3.47 -7.57 2.04
N LYS A 22 -3.44 -8.54 2.94
CA LYS A 22 -3.26 -8.29 4.36
C LYS A 22 -2.04 -7.42 4.63
N THR A 23 -2.27 -6.25 5.21
CA THR A 23 -1.22 -5.28 5.48
C THR A 23 -1.54 -4.58 6.79
N SER A 24 -0.54 -4.37 7.62
CA SER A 24 -0.71 -3.62 8.86
C SER A 24 -0.15 -2.20 8.68
N TRP A 25 -0.66 -1.27 9.50
CA TRP A 25 -0.14 0.09 9.47
C TRP A 25 1.34 0.14 9.87
N ARG A 26 1.78 -0.82 10.69
CA ARG A 26 3.18 -0.90 11.10
C ARG A 26 4.08 -1.24 9.92
N THR A 27 3.60 -2.11 9.04
CA THR A 27 4.32 -2.44 7.81
C THR A 27 4.49 -1.21 6.94
N LEU A 28 3.41 -0.43 6.77
CA LEU A 28 3.48 0.80 5.99
C LEU A 28 4.44 1.80 6.61
N GLN A 29 4.44 1.91 7.93
CA GLN A 29 5.35 2.81 8.63
C GLN A 29 6.81 2.39 8.42
N LYS A 30 7.08 1.11 8.54
CA LYS A 30 8.42 0.58 8.32
C LYS A 30 8.89 0.85 6.90
N LEU A 31 8.04 0.59 5.92
CA LEU A 31 8.38 0.82 4.52
C LEU A 31 8.58 2.30 4.22
N ALA A 32 7.86 3.17 4.89
CA ALA A 32 8.07 4.61 4.74
C ALA A 32 9.46 5.02 5.23
N CYS A 33 9.99 4.32 6.23
CA CYS A 33 11.33 4.61 6.75
C CYS A 33 12.44 4.03 5.88
N ILE A 34 12.25 2.80 5.39
CA ILE A 34 13.33 2.11 4.68
C ILE A 34 13.15 2.10 3.16
N GLY A 35 12.01 2.56 2.67
CA GLY A 35 11.71 2.55 1.24
C GLY A 35 10.97 1.30 0.83
N GLY A 36 10.35 1.36 -0.35
CA GLY A 36 9.65 0.21 -0.92
C GLY A 36 8.16 0.18 -0.65
N GLY A 37 7.62 1.17 0.06
CA GLY A 37 6.19 1.25 0.33
C GLY A 37 5.45 2.08 -0.72
N PRO A 38 4.15 2.29 -0.50
CA PRO A 38 3.37 3.16 -1.37
C PRO A 38 3.85 4.60 -1.27
N ARG A 39 3.67 5.34 -2.33
CA ARG A 39 3.92 6.78 -2.28
C ARG A 39 2.96 7.42 -1.29
N TYR A 40 3.44 8.42 -0.58
CA TYR A 40 2.60 9.12 0.39
C TYR A 40 2.93 10.60 0.38
N ARG A 41 2.03 11.37 0.95
CA ARG A 41 2.22 12.80 1.12
C ARG A 41 2.06 13.13 2.60
N ILE A 42 2.58 14.29 2.98
CA ILE A 42 2.44 14.75 4.36
C ILE A 42 1.39 15.85 4.40
N PHE A 43 0.38 15.66 5.22
CA PHE A 43 -0.61 16.69 5.50
C PHE A 43 -0.41 17.14 6.94
N GLY A 44 0.16 18.32 7.10
CA GLY A 44 0.58 18.77 8.42
C GLY A 44 1.74 17.91 8.91
N ASN A 45 1.47 17.04 9.85
CA ASN A 45 2.46 16.09 10.37
C ASN A 45 2.03 14.64 10.18
N ARG A 46 1.04 14.40 9.33
CA ARG A 46 0.51 13.06 9.10
C ARG A 46 0.82 12.58 7.69
N ALA A 47 1.21 11.32 7.58
CA ALA A 47 1.33 10.69 6.29
C ALA A 47 -0.05 10.31 5.78
N VAL A 48 -0.35 10.64 4.53
CA VAL A 48 -1.63 10.32 3.89
C VAL A 48 -1.35 9.65 2.55
N TYR A 49 -2.23 8.74 2.18
CA TYR A 49 -2.09 7.91 0.99
C TYR A 49 -3.33 8.07 0.11
N SER A 50 -3.13 8.15 -1.20
CA SER A 50 -4.24 8.12 -2.14
C SER A 50 -4.48 6.68 -2.59
N ASP A 51 -5.72 6.39 -3.02
CA ASP A 51 -6.04 5.06 -3.52
C ASP A 51 -5.18 4.67 -4.73
N PRO A 52 -4.95 5.53 -5.73
CA PRO A 52 -4.07 5.17 -6.84
C PRO A 52 -2.66 4.78 -6.40
N ASP A 53 -2.11 5.44 -5.40
CA ASP A 53 -0.78 5.11 -4.90
C ASP A 53 -0.77 3.77 -4.18
N LEU A 54 -1.82 3.46 -3.44
CA LEU A 54 -1.98 2.17 -2.79
C LEU A 54 -2.16 1.05 -3.83
N ASP A 55 -2.94 1.32 -4.87
CA ASP A 55 -3.14 0.36 -5.96
C ASP A 55 -1.83 0.06 -6.69
N ASP A 56 -1.03 1.09 -6.95
CA ASP A 56 0.26 0.94 -7.59
C ASP A 56 1.21 0.09 -6.74
N PHE A 57 1.24 0.36 -5.45
CA PHE A 57 2.03 -0.43 -4.51
C PHE A 57 1.60 -1.90 -4.52
N ALA A 58 0.29 -2.14 -4.48
CA ALA A 58 -0.25 -3.49 -4.49
C ALA A 58 0.18 -4.25 -5.74
N GLU A 59 0.07 -3.61 -6.91
CA GLU A 59 0.46 -4.24 -8.16
C GLU A 59 1.93 -4.59 -8.20
N LYS A 60 2.78 -3.72 -7.69
CA LYS A 60 4.22 -3.96 -7.68
C LYS A 60 4.63 -5.03 -6.69
N LYS A 61 3.85 -5.20 -5.62
CA LYS A 61 4.13 -6.20 -4.60
C LYS A 61 3.63 -7.58 -4.99
N LEU A 62 2.59 -7.65 -5.81
CA LEU A 62 2.06 -8.93 -6.25
C LEU A 62 3.02 -9.57 -7.26
N SER A 63 3.29 -10.86 -7.07
CA SER A 63 4.07 -11.60 -8.05
C SER A 63 3.22 -11.88 -9.28
N ALA A 64 3.86 -12.31 -10.37
CA ALA A 64 3.13 -12.86 -11.50
C ALA A 64 2.32 -14.08 -11.04
N PRO A 65 1.19 -14.38 -11.70
CA PRO A 65 0.41 -15.57 -11.36
C PRO A 65 1.28 -16.83 -11.42
N ARG A 66 1.07 -17.71 -10.48
CA ARG A 66 1.84 -18.95 -10.39
C ARG A 66 0.88 -20.14 -10.37
N TYR A 67 1.35 -21.24 -10.92
CA TYR A 67 0.57 -22.48 -10.93
C TYR A 67 0.98 -23.42 -9.79
N SER A 68 2.17 -23.25 -9.24
CA SER A 68 2.61 -24.07 -8.12
C SER A 68 3.66 -23.31 -7.31
N THR A 69 3.88 -23.76 -6.08
CA THR A 69 4.87 -23.15 -5.20
C THR A 69 6.29 -23.45 -5.65
N SER A 70 6.49 -24.41 -6.54
CA SER A 70 7.81 -24.75 -7.06
C SER A 70 8.28 -23.80 -8.14
N GLU A 71 7.40 -22.93 -8.65
CA GLU A 71 7.79 -21.91 -9.62
C GLU A 71 8.56 -20.82 -8.89
N ALA A 72 9.85 -20.85 -9.01
CA ALA A 72 10.71 -19.89 -8.35
C ALA A 72 10.60 -18.53 -9.03
N ALA A 73 10.63 -17.51 -8.22
CA ALA A 73 10.67 -16.15 -8.73
C ALA A 73 12.09 -15.76 -9.04
#